data_225d5d54c46c9f2adfe74e6830dfda05
#
_entry.id   225d5d54c46c9f2adfe74e6830dfda05
#
_cell.length_a   1.000
_cell.length_b   1.000
_cell.length_c   1.000
_cell.angle_alpha   90.00
_cell.angle_beta   90.00
_cell.angle_gamma   90.00
#
_symmetry.space_group_name_H-M   'P 1'
#
loop_
_entity.id
_entity.type
_entity.pdbx_description
1 polymer ?
#
loop_
_entity_poly.entity_id
_entity_poly.type
_entity_poly.pdbx_seq_one_letter_code
_entity_poly.pdbx_strand_id
1 'polypeptide(L)'
;LVSKYKPSGDQPQAIDKLVKGIEEGKHEQVLLGATGTGKTFTIANVIARTNRPTLVLAHNKTLAGQLYSELKELFPENRVEYFVSYYDYYQPEAYVPSTDTYIEKDSSINDEIDELRHAATSALISRRDVIVVSSVSCIYGIGEVEEYKNKMLTLTVGENISREQVLTKLVEMLYERNDFDFKRGTFRVRGDTLEIIPANQNTLGFRIEFFDEEIDRICEI
;
A
#
# COMPACT_ATOMS: atom_id res chain seq x y z
N LEU A 1 14.09 5.51 -11.94
CA LEU A 1 14.21 6.86 -11.42
C LEU A 1 14.10 7.88 -12.54
N VAL A 2 13.16 8.82 -12.44
CA VAL A 2 12.93 9.90 -13.40
C VAL A 2 13.19 11.24 -12.68
N SER A 3 14.11 12.04 -13.19
CA SER A 3 14.43 13.35 -12.61
C SER A 3 15.04 14.28 -13.65
N LYS A 4 14.75 15.59 -13.55
CA LYS A 4 15.44 16.66 -14.28
C LYS A 4 16.84 16.93 -13.72
N TYR A 5 17.09 16.50 -12.50
CA TYR A 5 18.36 16.72 -11.80
C TYR A 5 19.29 15.51 -11.96
N LYS A 6 20.59 15.78 -11.88
CA LYS A 6 21.64 14.77 -11.80
C LYS A 6 22.36 14.92 -10.45
N PRO A 7 22.84 13.82 -9.87
CA PRO A 7 23.66 13.90 -8.65
C PRO A 7 24.85 14.86 -8.85
N SER A 8 25.06 15.74 -7.89
CA SER A 8 26.11 16.77 -7.94
C SER A 8 26.83 16.91 -6.60
N GLY A 9 27.97 17.60 -6.60
CA GLY A 9 28.80 17.75 -5.40
C GLY A 9 29.26 16.40 -4.86
N ASP A 10 29.01 16.15 -3.57
CA ASP A 10 29.38 14.90 -2.89
C ASP A 10 28.37 13.76 -3.08
N GLN A 11 27.22 14.03 -3.70
CA GLN A 11 26.15 13.03 -3.89
C GLN A 11 26.61 11.79 -4.68
N PRO A 12 27.33 11.90 -5.83
CA PRO A 12 27.79 10.71 -6.56
C PRO A 12 28.64 9.79 -5.70
N GLN A 13 29.58 10.33 -4.94
CA GLN A 13 30.44 9.57 -4.06
C GLN A 13 29.67 8.92 -2.91
N ALA A 14 28.68 9.63 -2.34
CA ALA A 14 27.82 9.10 -1.30
C ALA A 14 26.94 7.94 -1.80
N ILE A 15 26.36 8.09 -2.98
CA ILE A 15 25.59 7.04 -3.64
C ILE A 15 26.44 5.79 -3.87
N ASP A 16 27.64 5.93 -4.45
CA ASP A 16 28.52 4.81 -4.73
C ASP A 16 28.91 4.07 -3.44
N LYS A 17 29.23 4.78 -2.37
CA LYS A 17 29.57 4.19 -1.06
C LYS A 17 28.40 3.45 -0.45
N LEU A 18 27.20 4.02 -0.49
CA LEU A 18 25.99 3.40 0.06
C LEU A 18 25.59 2.14 -0.71
N VAL A 19 25.60 2.20 -2.04
CA VAL A 19 25.32 1.02 -2.90
C VAL A 19 26.32 -0.08 -2.63
N LYS A 20 27.62 0.24 -2.65
CA LYS A 20 28.69 -0.73 -2.35
C LYS A 20 28.51 -1.35 -0.96
N GLY A 21 28.17 -0.56 0.04
CA GLY A 21 27.92 -1.07 1.38
C GLY A 21 26.75 -2.06 1.44
N ILE A 22 25.67 -1.80 0.70
CA ILE A 22 24.53 -2.72 0.57
C ILE A 22 24.94 -4.02 -0.15
N GLU A 23 25.73 -3.93 -1.21
CA GLU A 23 26.24 -5.08 -1.95
C GLU A 23 27.19 -5.95 -1.11
N GLU A 24 28.01 -5.31 -0.27
CA GLU A 24 28.90 -5.98 0.68
C GLU A 24 28.17 -6.55 1.90
N GLY A 25 26.84 -6.35 2.02
CA GLY A 25 26.03 -6.85 3.12
C GLY A 25 26.20 -6.07 4.44
N LYS A 26 26.61 -4.80 4.39
CA LYS A 26 26.65 -3.96 5.58
C LYS A 26 25.24 -3.74 6.13
N HIS A 27 25.04 -4.04 7.39
CA HIS A 27 23.75 -3.91 8.06
C HIS A 27 23.37 -2.46 8.34
N GLU A 28 24.35 -1.59 8.57
CA GLU A 28 24.13 -0.20 8.97
C GLU A 28 25.02 0.74 8.17
N GLN A 29 24.45 1.85 7.74
CA GLN A 29 25.14 2.94 7.06
C GLN A 29 24.50 4.26 7.44
N VAL A 30 25.27 5.32 7.56
CA VAL A 30 24.79 6.65 7.90
C VAL A 30 25.11 7.63 6.78
N LEU A 31 24.07 8.31 6.27
CA LEU A 31 24.20 9.44 5.36
C LEU A 31 24.08 10.76 6.15
N LEU A 32 25.19 11.44 6.37
CA LEU A 32 25.22 12.73 7.03
C LEU A 32 25.15 13.86 6.00
N GLY A 33 24.22 14.78 6.20
CA GLY A 33 24.06 15.95 5.34
C GLY A 33 23.16 17.01 5.96
N ALA A 34 23.48 18.29 5.73
CA ALA A 34 22.66 19.39 6.18
C ALA A 34 21.25 19.37 5.53
N THR A 35 20.35 20.18 6.06
CA THR A 35 19.03 20.38 5.43
C THR A 35 19.19 21.01 4.04
N GLY A 36 18.41 20.54 3.06
CA GLY A 36 18.48 21.07 1.70
C GLY A 36 19.60 20.51 0.80
N THR A 37 20.46 19.59 1.30
CA THR A 37 21.54 18.99 0.50
C THR A 37 21.09 17.87 -0.44
N GLY A 38 19.77 17.63 -0.56
CA GLY A 38 19.22 16.60 -1.45
C GLY A 38 19.40 15.16 -0.95
N LYS A 39 19.32 14.92 0.37
CA LYS A 39 19.42 13.58 0.95
C LYS A 39 18.37 12.62 0.38
N THR A 40 17.12 13.06 0.20
CA THR A 40 16.04 12.26 -0.42
C THR A 40 16.44 11.85 -1.82
N PHE A 41 16.97 12.77 -2.63
CA PHE A 41 17.43 12.47 -3.99
C PHE A 41 18.62 11.50 -4.01
N THR A 42 19.56 11.65 -3.05
CA THR A 42 20.68 10.72 -2.86
C THR A 42 20.17 9.31 -2.57
N ILE A 43 19.24 9.16 -1.62
CA ILE A 43 18.65 7.85 -1.28
C ILE A 43 17.82 7.29 -2.44
N ALA A 44 17.06 8.13 -3.16
CA ALA A 44 16.34 7.69 -4.36
C ALA A 44 17.28 7.08 -5.41
N ASN A 45 18.47 7.66 -5.62
CA ASN A 45 19.47 7.07 -6.51
C ASN A 45 20.02 5.72 -5.99
N VAL A 46 20.17 5.56 -4.67
CA VAL A 46 20.56 4.28 -4.07
C VAL A 46 19.47 3.23 -4.30
N ILE A 47 18.21 3.56 -4.03
CA ILE A 47 17.06 2.69 -4.27
C ILE A 47 17.00 2.25 -5.74
N ALA A 48 17.14 3.19 -6.67
CA ALA A 48 17.10 2.90 -8.10
C ALA A 48 18.21 1.94 -8.53
N ARG A 49 19.41 2.09 -7.97
CA ARG A 49 20.56 1.22 -8.32
C ARG A 49 20.46 -0.19 -7.72
N THR A 50 19.96 -0.29 -6.50
CA THR A 50 19.85 -1.58 -5.81
C THR A 50 18.62 -2.38 -6.19
N ASN A 51 17.56 -1.69 -6.64
CA ASN A 51 16.26 -2.25 -7.04
C ASN A 51 15.70 -3.28 -6.03
N ARG A 52 15.78 -2.94 -4.74
CA ARG A 52 15.28 -3.78 -3.64
C ARG A 52 13.99 -3.19 -3.07
N PRO A 53 13.06 -4.01 -2.56
CA PRO A 53 11.96 -3.51 -1.76
C PRO A 53 12.50 -2.65 -0.62
N THR A 54 11.94 -1.46 -0.47
CA THR A 54 12.49 -0.45 0.45
C THR A 54 11.41 0.06 1.39
N LEU A 55 11.73 0.11 2.68
CA LEU A 55 10.92 0.79 3.69
C LEU A 55 11.60 2.10 4.08
N VAL A 56 10.88 3.20 3.92
CA VAL A 56 11.28 4.55 4.36
C VAL A 56 10.47 4.90 5.61
N LEU A 57 11.13 4.96 6.76
CA LEU A 57 10.48 5.22 8.04
C LEU A 57 10.64 6.69 8.42
N ALA A 58 9.55 7.40 8.59
CA ALA A 58 9.48 8.78 9.07
C ALA A 58 8.92 8.84 10.50
N HIS A 59 9.34 9.84 11.26
CA HIS A 59 8.92 9.97 12.66
C HIS A 59 7.48 10.48 12.84
N ASN A 60 6.84 11.02 11.79
CA ASN A 60 5.44 11.44 11.83
C ASN A 60 4.77 11.34 10.44
N LYS A 61 3.42 11.48 10.41
CA LYS A 61 2.60 11.44 9.19
C LYS A 61 2.97 12.53 8.19
N THR A 62 3.24 13.75 8.64
CA THR A 62 3.52 14.90 7.77
C THR A 62 4.80 14.67 6.96
N LEU A 63 5.87 14.27 7.63
CA LEU A 63 7.13 13.94 6.94
C LEU A 63 6.98 12.71 6.05
N ALA A 64 6.24 11.69 6.49
CA ALA A 64 5.94 10.53 5.66
C ALA A 64 5.20 10.94 4.37
N GLY A 65 4.19 11.81 4.47
CA GLY A 65 3.46 12.33 3.31
C GLY A 65 4.34 13.11 2.34
N GLN A 66 5.24 13.96 2.86
CA GLN A 66 6.21 14.68 2.03
C GLN A 66 7.14 13.72 1.29
N LEU A 67 7.76 12.76 2.00
CA LEU A 67 8.66 11.77 1.40
C LEU A 67 7.94 10.87 0.39
N TYR A 68 6.69 10.50 0.68
CA TYR A 68 5.85 9.75 -0.26
C TYR A 68 5.65 10.51 -1.58
N SER A 69 5.27 11.79 -1.50
CA SER A 69 5.06 12.62 -2.68
C SER A 69 6.35 12.80 -3.50
N GLU A 70 7.48 13.10 -2.84
CA GLU A 70 8.79 13.24 -3.49
C GLU A 70 9.22 11.93 -4.18
N LEU A 71 9.07 10.78 -3.50
CA LEU A 71 9.45 9.49 -4.07
C LEU A 71 8.52 9.05 -5.19
N LYS A 72 7.23 9.34 -5.10
CA LYS A 72 6.27 9.03 -6.16
C LYS A 72 6.55 9.80 -7.46
N GLU A 73 6.97 11.06 -7.35
CA GLU A 73 7.43 11.84 -8.51
C GLU A 73 8.72 11.26 -9.12
N LEU A 74 9.65 10.82 -8.29
CA LEU A 74 10.93 10.25 -8.73
C LEU A 74 10.80 8.84 -9.31
N PHE A 75 9.79 8.08 -8.91
CA PHE A 75 9.55 6.68 -9.29
C PHE A 75 8.15 6.46 -9.87
N PRO A 76 7.81 7.04 -11.03
CA PRO A 76 6.46 6.96 -11.59
C PRO A 76 6.05 5.54 -12.03
N GLU A 77 7.01 4.65 -12.30
CA GLU A 77 6.75 3.26 -12.74
C GLU A 77 6.81 2.24 -11.59
N ASN A 78 7.45 2.59 -10.48
CA ASN A 78 7.51 1.75 -9.29
C ASN A 78 6.21 1.87 -8.46
N ARG A 79 5.97 0.88 -7.60
CA ARG A 79 4.93 1.00 -6.59
C ARG A 79 5.47 1.75 -5.37
N VAL A 80 5.11 3.03 -5.26
CA VAL A 80 5.38 3.86 -4.08
C VAL A 80 4.10 3.93 -3.27
N GLU A 81 4.15 3.42 -2.04
CA GLU A 81 2.99 3.23 -1.18
C GLU A 81 3.14 4.00 0.13
N TYR A 82 2.00 4.41 0.69
CA TYR A 82 1.91 5.19 1.93
C TYR A 82 1.26 4.35 3.03
N PHE A 83 1.96 4.20 4.15
CA PHE A 83 1.51 3.34 5.25
C PHE A 83 1.57 4.07 6.59
N VAL A 84 0.43 4.58 7.04
CA VAL A 84 0.32 5.36 8.27
C VAL A 84 -0.83 4.87 9.14
N SER A 85 -1.03 5.47 10.31
CA SER A 85 -2.09 5.12 11.24
C SER A 85 -3.48 5.36 10.64
N TYR A 86 -4.43 4.47 10.91
CA TYR A 86 -5.83 4.58 10.51
C TYR A 86 -6.50 5.85 11.04
N TYR A 87 -6.11 6.27 12.26
CA TYR A 87 -6.82 7.32 12.97
C TYR A 87 -6.26 8.69 12.62
N ASP A 88 -7.11 9.55 12.10
CA ASP A 88 -6.78 10.96 11.91
C ASP A 88 -7.08 11.77 13.16
N TYR A 89 -8.07 11.33 13.92
CA TYR A 89 -8.52 11.97 15.16
C TYR A 89 -8.72 10.91 16.25
N TYR A 90 -8.20 11.19 17.42
CA TYR A 90 -8.45 10.41 18.63
C TYR A 90 -8.88 11.35 19.74
N GLN A 91 -10.13 11.26 20.15
CA GLN A 91 -10.65 11.94 21.32
C GLN A 91 -10.71 10.93 22.48
N PRO A 92 -9.85 11.08 23.50
CA PRO A 92 -9.94 10.23 24.68
C PRO A 92 -11.24 10.52 25.44
N GLU A 93 -11.72 9.54 26.17
CA GLU A 93 -12.77 9.73 27.13
C GLU A 93 -12.36 10.81 28.15
N ALA A 94 -13.24 11.77 28.41
CA ALA A 94 -13.01 12.79 29.39
C ALA A 94 -14.34 13.16 30.12
N TYR A 95 -14.25 13.32 31.42
CA TYR A 95 -15.34 13.86 32.20
C TYR A 95 -15.01 15.29 32.66
N VAL A 96 -15.87 16.24 32.34
CA VAL A 96 -15.72 17.64 32.71
C VAL A 96 -16.65 17.93 33.92
N PRO A 97 -16.14 17.89 35.16
CA PRO A 97 -16.97 18.03 36.37
C PRO A 97 -17.74 19.37 36.47
N SER A 98 -17.18 20.43 35.88
CA SER A 98 -17.77 21.77 35.93
C SER A 98 -19.09 21.90 35.16
N THR A 99 -19.28 21.04 34.12
CA THR A 99 -20.47 21.04 33.26
C THR A 99 -21.25 19.74 33.33
N ASP A 100 -20.82 18.80 34.18
CA ASP A 100 -21.37 17.45 34.28
C ASP A 100 -21.46 16.76 32.89
N THR A 101 -20.42 16.96 32.06
CA THR A 101 -20.41 16.49 30.70
C THR A 101 -19.44 15.33 30.57
N TYR A 102 -19.94 14.20 30.10
CA TYR A 102 -19.10 13.05 29.66
C TYR A 102 -18.84 13.16 28.18
N ILE A 103 -17.55 13.21 27.81
CA ILE A 103 -17.10 13.18 26.43
C ILE A 103 -16.75 11.74 26.12
N GLU A 104 -17.50 11.11 25.23
CA GLU A 104 -17.25 9.75 24.78
C GLU A 104 -15.99 9.67 23.94
N LYS A 105 -15.33 8.50 23.99
CA LYS A 105 -14.23 8.19 23.12
C LYS A 105 -14.72 8.19 21.67
N ASP A 106 -14.14 9.04 20.84
CA ASP A 106 -14.39 9.05 19.40
C ASP A 106 -13.12 8.72 18.63
N SER A 107 -13.21 7.76 17.73
CA SER A 107 -12.15 7.38 16.82
C SER A 107 -12.77 6.91 15.50
N SER A 108 -12.63 7.70 14.47
CA SER A 108 -13.06 7.32 13.12
C SER A 108 -11.90 6.68 12.34
N ILE A 109 -12.20 5.57 11.69
CA ILE A 109 -11.28 4.96 10.71
C ILE A 109 -11.40 5.78 9.43
N ASN A 110 -10.26 6.22 8.91
CA ASN A 110 -10.20 6.88 7.62
C ASN A 110 -10.13 5.83 6.51
N ASP A 111 -11.18 5.73 5.72
CA ASP A 111 -11.31 4.74 4.65
C ASP A 111 -10.22 4.87 3.57
N GLU A 112 -9.74 6.10 3.29
CA GLU A 112 -8.65 6.32 2.33
C GLU A 112 -7.32 5.77 2.86
N ILE A 113 -7.07 5.95 4.16
CA ILE A 113 -5.87 5.39 4.80
C ILE A 113 -5.94 3.86 4.85
N ASP A 114 -7.11 3.30 5.07
CA ASP A 114 -7.31 1.86 5.04
C ASP A 114 -7.02 1.28 3.65
N GLU A 115 -7.54 1.91 2.59
CA GLU A 115 -7.23 1.56 1.20
C GLU A 115 -5.72 1.60 0.94
N LEU A 116 -5.03 2.67 1.33
CA LEU A 116 -3.58 2.82 1.15
C LEU A 116 -2.77 1.75 1.88
N ARG A 117 -3.21 1.34 3.08
CA ARG A 117 -2.56 0.27 3.85
C ARG A 117 -2.73 -1.09 3.17
N HIS A 118 -3.92 -1.39 2.65
CA HIS A 118 -4.17 -2.58 1.86
C HIS A 118 -3.36 -2.57 0.56
N ALA A 119 -3.28 -1.42 -0.12
CA ALA A 119 -2.47 -1.26 -1.32
C ALA A 119 -0.98 -1.54 -1.05
N ALA A 120 -0.42 -0.99 0.03
CA ALA A 120 0.96 -1.24 0.42
C ALA A 120 1.24 -2.71 0.71
N THR A 121 0.35 -3.38 1.45
CA THR A 121 0.49 -4.80 1.79
C THR A 121 0.39 -5.69 0.56
N SER A 122 -0.58 -5.44 -0.32
CA SER A 122 -0.74 -6.15 -1.59
C SER A 122 0.47 -5.96 -2.50
N ALA A 123 0.99 -4.72 -2.61
CA ALA A 123 2.16 -4.41 -3.42
C ALA A 123 3.42 -5.17 -2.95
N LEU A 124 3.67 -5.24 -1.65
CA LEU A 124 4.81 -5.96 -1.06
C LEU A 124 4.80 -7.47 -1.37
N ILE A 125 3.61 -8.05 -1.51
CA ILE A 125 3.46 -9.48 -1.82
C ILE A 125 3.61 -9.74 -3.32
N SER A 126 3.07 -8.84 -4.16
CA SER A 126 2.94 -9.05 -5.60
C SER A 126 4.11 -8.50 -6.43
N ARG A 127 4.88 -7.53 -5.91
CA ARG A 127 5.94 -6.83 -6.66
C ARG A 127 7.25 -6.75 -5.88
N ARG A 128 8.35 -6.57 -6.59
CA ARG A 128 9.68 -6.39 -5.99
C ARG A 128 10.18 -4.95 -6.04
N ASP A 129 9.61 -4.13 -6.88
CA ASP A 129 9.97 -2.73 -7.09
C ASP A 129 9.14 -1.78 -6.18
N VAL A 130 8.91 -2.19 -4.94
CA VAL A 130 8.04 -1.48 -3.99
C VAL A 130 8.84 -0.58 -3.06
N ILE A 131 8.36 0.63 -2.87
CA ILE A 131 8.86 1.60 -1.89
C ILE A 131 7.69 1.94 -0.96
N VAL A 132 7.77 1.54 0.30
CA VAL A 132 6.76 1.88 1.31
C VAL A 132 7.29 3.02 2.16
N VAL A 133 6.55 4.13 2.20
CA VAL A 133 6.83 5.25 3.09
C VAL A 133 5.88 5.18 4.27
N SER A 134 6.42 5.04 5.46
CA SER A 134 5.65 4.78 6.67
C SER A 134 6.04 5.71 7.83
N SER A 135 5.09 5.89 8.74
CA SER A 135 5.36 6.35 10.10
C SER A 135 5.60 5.14 11.03
N VAL A 136 5.74 5.39 12.32
CA VAL A 136 5.84 4.34 13.35
C VAL A 136 4.71 3.29 13.28
N SER A 137 3.63 3.60 12.59
CA SER A 137 2.48 2.70 12.41
C SER A 137 2.78 1.39 11.68
N CYS A 138 3.94 1.28 10.99
CA CYS A 138 4.38 0.02 10.39
C CYS A 138 4.67 -1.09 11.40
N ILE A 139 4.86 -0.73 12.67
CA ILE A 139 5.03 -1.70 13.78
C ILE A 139 3.72 -2.46 14.04
N TYR A 140 2.60 -1.81 13.77
CA TYR A 140 1.27 -2.38 13.91
C TYR A 140 0.76 -2.84 12.55
N GLY A 141 1.00 -4.10 12.21
CA GLY A 141 0.59 -4.68 10.94
C GLY A 141 -0.92 -4.87 10.78
N ILE A 142 -1.34 -5.31 9.60
CA ILE A 142 -2.74 -5.67 9.29
C ILE A 142 -3.07 -7.09 9.79
N GLY A 143 -2.07 -7.88 10.18
CA GLY A 143 -2.18 -9.26 10.60
C GLY A 143 -0.93 -10.06 10.24
N GLU A 144 -1.02 -11.38 10.34
CA GLU A 144 0.06 -12.26 9.92
C GLU A 144 0.19 -12.30 8.39
N VAL A 145 1.44 -12.24 7.90
CA VAL A 145 1.72 -12.22 6.45
C VAL A 145 1.17 -13.46 5.74
N GLU A 146 1.24 -14.61 6.37
CA GLU A 146 0.73 -15.87 5.81
C GLU A 146 -0.80 -15.86 5.71
N GLU A 147 -1.50 -15.32 6.70
CA GLU A 147 -2.96 -15.16 6.62
C GLU A 147 -3.37 -14.21 5.50
N TYR A 148 -2.63 -13.11 5.32
CA TYR A 148 -2.90 -12.18 4.23
C TYR A 148 -2.67 -12.82 2.87
N LYS A 149 -1.58 -13.59 2.69
CA LYS A 149 -1.32 -14.35 1.46
C LYS A 149 -2.40 -15.37 1.16
N ASN A 150 -2.85 -16.10 2.18
CA ASN A 150 -3.91 -17.11 2.04
C ASN A 150 -5.26 -16.48 1.64
N LYS A 151 -5.46 -15.20 1.95
CA LYS A 151 -6.63 -14.42 1.56
C LYS A 151 -6.45 -13.67 0.23
N MET A 152 -5.40 -13.91 -0.53
CA MET A 152 -5.26 -13.40 -1.89
C MET A 152 -5.91 -14.36 -2.89
N LEU A 153 -6.72 -13.81 -3.77
CA LEU A 153 -7.35 -14.55 -4.86
C LEU A 153 -6.66 -14.18 -6.17
N THR A 154 -6.05 -15.16 -6.81
CA THR A 154 -5.50 -15.02 -8.16
C THR A 154 -6.42 -15.73 -9.12
N LEU A 155 -6.83 -15.05 -10.18
CA LEU A 155 -7.70 -15.59 -11.23
C LEU A 155 -7.02 -15.42 -12.59
N THR A 156 -7.09 -16.45 -13.43
CA THR A 156 -6.48 -16.46 -14.75
C THR A 156 -7.51 -16.86 -15.80
N VAL A 157 -7.52 -16.23 -16.95
CA VAL A 157 -8.35 -16.64 -18.08
C VAL A 157 -7.98 -18.06 -18.51
N GLY A 158 -8.96 -18.90 -18.73
CA GLY A 158 -8.78 -20.34 -19.00
C GLY A 158 -8.60 -21.20 -17.75
N GLU A 159 -8.69 -20.62 -16.54
CA GLU A 159 -8.65 -21.38 -15.30
C GLU A 159 -9.97 -22.10 -15.06
N ASN A 160 -9.87 -23.42 -14.77
CA ASN A 160 -11.03 -24.24 -14.42
C ASN A 160 -11.37 -24.04 -12.94
N ILE A 161 -12.23 -23.07 -12.68
CA ILE A 161 -12.75 -22.73 -11.36
C ILE A 161 -14.19 -22.25 -11.50
N SER A 162 -15.10 -22.84 -10.73
CA SER A 162 -16.50 -22.45 -10.81
C SER A 162 -16.74 -21.07 -10.16
N ARG A 163 -17.75 -20.37 -10.65
CA ARG A 163 -18.18 -19.08 -10.07
C ARG A 163 -18.47 -19.22 -8.57
N GLU A 164 -19.12 -20.31 -8.14
CA GLU A 164 -19.45 -20.58 -6.74
C GLU A 164 -18.20 -20.70 -5.85
N GLN A 165 -17.14 -21.31 -6.37
CA GLN A 165 -15.85 -21.37 -5.65
C GLN A 165 -15.21 -20.00 -5.50
N VAL A 166 -15.27 -19.15 -6.52
CA VAL A 166 -14.79 -17.77 -6.45
C VAL A 166 -15.61 -16.95 -5.46
N LEU A 167 -16.94 -17.08 -5.49
CA LEU A 167 -17.83 -16.40 -4.53
C LEU A 167 -17.54 -16.81 -3.08
N THR A 168 -17.33 -18.10 -2.83
CA THR A 168 -16.99 -18.60 -1.50
C THR A 168 -15.69 -17.99 -1.00
N LYS A 169 -14.65 -17.95 -1.83
CA LYS A 169 -13.38 -17.30 -1.50
C LYS A 169 -13.53 -15.80 -1.21
N LEU A 170 -14.34 -15.08 -1.98
CA LEU A 170 -14.60 -13.68 -1.74
C LEU A 170 -15.26 -13.43 -0.37
N VAL A 171 -16.23 -14.25 0.01
CA VAL A 171 -16.87 -14.18 1.33
C VAL A 171 -15.88 -14.50 2.45
N GLU A 172 -15.02 -15.53 2.28
CA GLU A 172 -13.94 -15.84 3.22
C GLU A 172 -12.93 -14.68 3.37
N MET A 173 -12.74 -13.91 2.31
CA MET A 173 -11.92 -12.68 2.30
C MET A 173 -12.67 -11.46 2.84
N LEU A 174 -13.87 -11.62 3.38
CA LEU A 174 -14.73 -10.57 3.93
C LEU A 174 -15.25 -9.56 2.90
N TYR A 175 -15.36 -9.96 1.64
CA TYR A 175 -16.07 -9.18 0.64
C TYR A 175 -17.57 -9.32 0.83
N GLU A 176 -18.29 -8.22 0.67
CA GLU A 176 -19.74 -8.18 0.78
C GLU A 176 -20.40 -8.16 -0.61
N ARG A 177 -21.49 -8.96 -0.75
CA ARG A 177 -22.32 -8.83 -1.95
C ARG A 177 -23.16 -7.56 -1.86
N ASN A 178 -23.00 -6.68 -2.82
CA ASN A 178 -23.81 -5.47 -2.91
C ASN A 178 -24.11 -5.13 -4.38
N ASP A 179 -25.38 -5.36 -4.76
CA ASP A 179 -25.83 -5.13 -6.14
C ASP A 179 -26.19 -3.65 -6.40
N PHE A 180 -26.33 -2.82 -5.35
CA PHE A 180 -26.78 -1.42 -5.43
C PHE A 180 -25.64 -0.43 -5.19
N ASP A 181 -24.89 -0.59 -4.11
CA ASP A 181 -23.77 0.27 -3.72
C ASP A 181 -22.46 -0.47 -3.99
N PHE A 182 -22.00 -0.36 -5.23
CA PHE A 182 -20.82 -1.08 -5.73
C PHE A 182 -19.57 -0.25 -5.43
N LYS A 183 -18.90 -0.59 -4.34
CA LYS A 183 -17.72 0.09 -3.80
C LYS A 183 -16.61 -0.89 -3.44
N ARG A 184 -15.46 -0.38 -2.99
CA ARG A 184 -14.32 -1.23 -2.59
C ARG A 184 -14.72 -2.30 -1.58
N GLY A 185 -14.17 -3.50 -1.72
CA GLY A 185 -14.50 -4.63 -0.86
C GLY A 185 -15.87 -5.24 -1.11
N THR A 186 -16.54 -4.85 -2.22
CA THR A 186 -17.82 -5.45 -2.59
C THR A 186 -17.76 -6.18 -3.93
N PHE A 187 -18.66 -7.11 -4.11
CA PHE A 187 -18.89 -7.78 -5.39
C PHE A 187 -20.37 -7.83 -5.72
N ARG A 188 -20.67 -7.98 -7.01
CA ARG A 188 -22.02 -8.22 -7.51
C ARG A 188 -22.03 -9.30 -8.58
N VAL A 189 -23.15 -10.00 -8.71
CA VAL A 189 -23.31 -11.15 -9.63
C VAL A 189 -24.52 -10.93 -10.53
N ARG A 190 -24.33 -11.09 -11.81
CA ARG A 190 -25.40 -11.02 -12.82
C ARG A 190 -25.22 -12.15 -13.83
N GLY A 191 -26.03 -13.22 -13.70
CA GLY A 191 -25.87 -14.41 -14.53
C GLY A 191 -24.48 -15.04 -14.32
N ASP A 192 -23.76 -15.25 -15.39
CA ASP A 192 -22.40 -15.82 -15.37
C ASP A 192 -21.29 -14.78 -15.25
N THR A 193 -21.66 -13.54 -14.90
CA THR A 193 -20.74 -12.42 -14.73
C THR A 193 -20.61 -12.06 -13.24
N LEU A 194 -19.38 -11.98 -12.78
CA LEU A 194 -18.99 -11.48 -11.47
C LEU A 194 -18.23 -10.16 -11.63
N GLU A 195 -18.62 -9.14 -10.90
CA GLU A 195 -17.91 -7.87 -10.83
C GLU A 195 -17.43 -7.62 -9.41
N ILE A 196 -16.19 -7.13 -9.26
CA ILE A 196 -15.52 -6.95 -7.96
C ILE A 196 -14.81 -5.61 -7.96
N ILE A 197 -14.93 -4.84 -6.87
CA ILE A 197 -14.00 -3.73 -6.58
C ILE A 197 -13.08 -4.19 -5.44
N PRO A 198 -11.76 -4.36 -5.70
CA PRO A 198 -10.82 -4.81 -4.70
C PRO A 198 -10.73 -3.87 -3.49
N ALA A 199 -10.39 -4.43 -2.32
CA ALA A 199 -10.27 -3.65 -1.08
C ALA A 199 -9.10 -2.65 -1.08
N ASN A 200 -8.11 -2.85 -1.95
CA ASN A 200 -6.90 -2.03 -2.07
C ASN A 200 -7.01 -0.88 -3.09
N GLN A 201 -8.19 -0.64 -3.64
CA GLN A 201 -8.46 0.46 -4.59
C GLN A 201 -9.97 0.71 -4.71
N ASN A 202 -10.36 1.91 -5.12
CA ASN A 202 -11.76 2.30 -5.26
C ASN A 202 -12.15 2.81 -6.66
N THR A 203 -11.17 2.91 -7.56
CA THR A 203 -11.36 3.48 -8.90
C THR A 203 -11.36 2.46 -10.02
N LEU A 204 -10.94 1.23 -9.74
CA LEU A 204 -10.83 0.17 -10.72
C LEU A 204 -11.52 -1.08 -10.21
N GLY A 205 -12.50 -1.55 -10.95
CA GLY A 205 -13.15 -2.84 -10.75
C GLY A 205 -12.71 -3.87 -11.78
N PHE A 206 -13.02 -5.11 -11.50
CA PHE A 206 -12.82 -6.22 -12.43
C PHE A 206 -14.13 -6.91 -12.73
N ARG A 207 -14.34 -7.21 -14.00
CA ARG A 207 -15.43 -8.07 -14.46
C ARG A 207 -14.85 -9.39 -14.91
N ILE A 208 -15.39 -10.48 -14.37
CA ILE A 208 -15.01 -11.85 -14.64
C ILE A 208 -16.23 -12.53 -15.27
N GLU A 209 -16.09 -13.02 -16.48
CA GLU A 209 -17.11 -13.76 -17.21
C GLU A 209 -16.76 -15.24 -17.18
N PHE A 210 -17.74 -16.07 -16.81
CA PHE A 210 -17.60 -17.53 -16.72
C PHE A 210 -18.35 -18.19 -17.87
N PHE A 211 -17.74 -19.24 -18.39
CA PHE A 211 -18.40 -20.17 -19.28
C PHE A 211 -18.35 -21.56 -18.64
N ASP A 212 -19.49 -22.02 -18.12
CA ASP A 212 -19.57 -23.23 -17.30
C ASP A 212 -18.66 -23.15 -16.06
N GLU A 213 -17.64 -24.00 -15.95
CA GLU A 213 -16.67 -24.01 -14.84
C GLU A 213 -15.31 -23.40 -15.21
N GLU A 214 -15.25 -22.56 -16.24
CA GLU A 214 -14.03 -21.92 -16.71
C GLU A 214 -14.17 -20.40 -16.75
N ILE A 215 -13.09 -19.69 -16.44
CA ILE A 215 -13.00 -18.23 -16.62
C ILE A 215 -12.75 -17.94 -18.10
N ASP A 216 -13.78 -17.45 -18.79
CA ASP A 216 -13.71 -17.10 -20.21
C ASP A 216 -12.99 -15.75 -20.44
N ARG A 217 -13.28 -14.77 -19.55
CA ARG A 217 -12.77 -13.40 -19.73
C ARG A 217 -12.59 -12.67 -18.40
N ILE A 218 -11.54 -11.87 -18.31
CA ILE A 218 -11.34 -10.88 -17.24
C ILE A 218 -11.08 -9.52 -17.89
N CYS A 219 -11.79 -8.48 -17.46
CA CYS A 219 -11.57 -7.11 -17.91
C CYS A 219 -11.71 -6.10 -16.76
N GLU A 220 -11.02 -4.97 -16.91
CA GLU A 220 -11.15 -3.81 -16.03
C GLU A 220 -12.44 -3.03 -16.34
N ILE A 221 -13.08 -2.46 -15.33
CA ILE A 221 -14.31 -1.67 -15.41
C ILE A 221 -14.24 -0.42 -14.53
#